data_f2c1315eacb92dd573e542a2e0d9a0fa
#
_entry.id   f2c1315eacb92dd573e542a2e0d9a0fa
#
_cell.length_a   1.000
_cell.length_b   1.000
_cell.length_c   1.000
_cell.angle_alpha   90.00
_cell.angle_beta   90.00
_cell.angle_gamma   90.00
#
_symmetry.space_group_name_H-M   'P 1'
#
loop_
_entity.id
_entity.type
_entity.pdbx_description
1 polymer ?
#
loop_
_entity_poly.entity_id
_entity_poly.type
_entity_poly.pdbx_seq_one_letter_code
_entity_poly.pdbx_strand_id
1 'polypeptide(L)'
;GSFTLYLEAASNPLLLGVPPFIETELGDHATGKPDEPYVFKSADLAEFDERYENYSVDLDVVSSLMEFADKQSPRYWQLAKALQRSLNAYDERNPESVEAARAALAGVLAKPANASAMNVSAIGHAHIDSAWLWPVRETRRKVARTVSNALALMDADPDFKYAMSSAQQYAWLEEDHPDIFKRMKRRIEEGRFIPVGGMWVEADGMLPAGESLIRQIAYGRKYFKEHLGVEPKGVWLPDSFGYTGAWPQ
;
A
#
# COMPACT_ATOMS: atom_id res chain seq x y z
N GLY A 1 19.55 -14.26 22.50
CA GLY A 1 18.98 -15.17 21.50
C GLY A 1 19.68 -15.00 20.17
N SER A 2 19.55 -15.94 19.28
CA SER A 2 20.01 -15.85 17.90
C SER A 2 18.79 -15.79 16.96
N PHE A 3 18.90 -15.05 15.88
CA PHE A 3 17.91 -15.03 14.81
C PHE A 3 18.61 -15.15 13.45
N THR A 4 17.87 -15.59 12.44
CA THR A 4 18.37 -15.67 11.07
C THR A 4 17.69 -14.60 10.24
N LEU A 5 18.48 -13.77 9.57
CA LEU A 5 18.01 -12.74 8.65
C LEU A 5 18.30 -13.16 7.22
N TYR A 6 17.27 -13.17 6.39
CA TYR A 6 17.38 -13.39 4.96
C TYR A 6 17.36 -12.02 4.27
N LEU A 7 18.44 -11.72 3.55
CA LEU A 7 18.57 -10.49 2.79
C LEU A 7 18.54 -10.82 1.30
N GLU A 8 17.68 -10.15 0.57
CA GLU A 8 17.63 -10.20 -0.88
C GLU A 8 18.07 -8.84 -1.43
N ALA A 9 19.21 -8.81 -2.11
CA ALA A 9 19.68 -7.63 -2.80
C ALA A 9 18.94 -7.51 -4.13
N ALA A 10 18.12 -6.47 -4.26
CA ALA A 10 17.44 -6.11 -5.50
C ALA A 10 17.70 -4.62 -5.78
N SER A 11 18.24 -4.33 -6.95
CA SER A 11 18.47 -2.96 -7.40
C SER A 11 17.60 -2.72 -8.63
N ASN A 12 16.51 -1.99 -8.45
CA ASN A 12 15.74 -1.45 -9.57
C ASN A 12 16.30 -0.06 -9.90
N PRO A 13 16.53 0.26 -11.16
CA PRO A 13 17.01 1.57 -11.52
C PRO A 13 15.98 2.63 -11.14
N LEU A 14 16.40 3.60 -10.33
CA LEU A 14 15.61 4.79 -10.04
C LEU A 14 15.92 5.84 -11.12
N LEU A 15 15.05 5.94 -12.11
CA LEU A 15 15.24 6.82 -13.27
C LEU A 15 14.66 8.21 -13.05
N LEU A 16 14.88 8.81 -11.89
CA LEU A 16 14.44 10.17 -11.59
C LEU A 16 15.08 11.15 -12.59
N GLY A 17 14.24 11.91 -13.28
CA GLY A 17 14.67 12.90 -14.28
C GLY A 17 14.93 12.34 -15.68
N VAL A 18 14.72 11.05 -15.89
CA VAL A 18 14.75 10.42 -17.22
C VAL A 18 13.31 10.12 -17.65
N PRO A 19 12.91 10.48 -18.88
CA PRO A 19 11.60 10.11 -19.39
C PRO A 19 11.37 8.60 -19.29
N PRO A 20 10.17 8.15 -18.91
CA PRO A 20 9.84 6.73 -18.89
C PRO A 20 10.00 6.13 -20.31
N PHE A 21 10.33 4.85 -20.37
CA PHE A 21 10.50 4.08 -21.62
C PHE A 21 11.74 4.41 -22.45
N ILE A 22 12.65 5.24 -21.96
CA ILE A 22 13.97 5.38 -22.58
C ILE A 22 14.90 4.29 -22.05
N GLU A 23 15.50 3.54 -22.96
CA GLU A 23 16.56 2.60 -22.63
C GLU A 23 17.74 3.34 -22.00
N THR A 24 18.20 2.88 -20.86
CA THR A 24 19.33 3.46 -20.14
C THR A 24 20.36 2.39 -19.82
N GLU A 25 21.58 2.80 -19.48
CA GLU A 25 22.63 1.88 -19.00
C GLU A 25 22.22 1.12 -17.74
N LEU A 26 21.22 1.63 -17.00
CA LEU A 26 20.62 1.03 -15.81
C LEU A 26 19.35 0.24 -16.11
N GLY A 27 19.07 -0.06 -17.38
CA GLY A 27 17.89 -0.81 -17.78
C GLY A 27 17.87 -2.25 -17.28
N ASP A 28 16.93 -3.02 -17.79
CA ASP A 28 16.62 -4.38 -17.30
C ASP A 28 17.83 -5.35 -17.30
N HIS A 29 18.82 -5.13 -18.15
CA HIS A 29 19.99 -5.99 -18.28
C HIS A 29 21.16 -5.63 -17.36
N ALA A 30 21.16 -4.43 -16.76
CA ALA A 30 22.21 -3.95 -15.89
C ALA A 30 21.63 -3.33 -14.62
N THR A 31 21.55 -4.09 -13.56
CA THR A 31 21.06 -3.61 -12.24
C THR A 31 22.09 -2.77 -11.48
N GLY A 32 23.24 -2.52 -12.05
CA GLY A 32 24.29 -1.68 -11.53
C GLY A 32 25.47 -1.65 -12.50
N LYS A 33 26.34 -0.66 -12.39
CA LYS A 33 27.60 -0.65 -13.12
C LYS A 33 28.55 -1.65 -12.49
N PRO A 34 29.20 -2.55 -13.25
CA PRO A 34 30.12 -3.54 -12.68
C PRO A 34 31.29 -2.92 -11.89
N ASP A 35 31.69 -1.73 -12.29
CA ASP A 35 32.84 -1.00 -11.76
C ASP A 35 32.47 -0.07 -10.59
N GLU A 36 31.18 0.18 -10.37
CA GLU A 36 30.63 1.02 -9.29
C GLU A 36 29.60 0.21 -8.49
N PRO A 37 30.01 -0.81 -7.73
CA PRO A 37 29.08 -1.61 -6.97
C PRO A 37 28.39 -0.77 -5.89
N TYR A 38 27.11 -1.04 -5.65
CA TYR A 38 26.42 -0.43 -4.53
C TYR A 38 27.08 -0.82 -3.22
N VAL A 39 27.37 0.18 -2.40
CA VAL A 39 27.98 -0.01 -1.09
C VAL A 39 26.89 -0.11 -0.04
N PHE A 40 26.94 -1.18 0.74
CA PHE A 40 26.09 -1.32 1.93
C PHE A 40 26.51 -0.29 2.98
N LYS A 41 25.64 0.68 3.27
CA LYS A 41 26.01 1.81 4.15
C LYS A 41 25.90 1.48 5.62
N SER A 42 24.82 0.77 6.02
CA SER A 42 24.59 0.43 7.43
C SER A 42 23.68 -0.79 7.54
N ALA A 43 23.79 -1.49 8.66
CA ALA A 43 22.82 -2.47 9.12
C ALA A 43 22.66 -2.22 10.62
N ASP A 44 21.53 -1.66 10.99
CA ASP A 44 21.24 -1.29 12.35
C ASP A 44 20.20 -2.24 12.93
N LEU A 45 20.39 -2.67 14.16
CA LEU A 45 19.38 -3.35 14.95
C LEU A 45 18.81 -2.32 15.94
N ALA A 46 17.51 -2.05 15.81
CA ALA A 46 16.82 -1.11 16.67
C ALA A 46 15.64 -1.78 17.38
N GLU A 47 15.32 -1.29 18.56
CA GLU A 47 14.07 -1.61 19.23
C GLU A 47 12.99 -0.64 18.74
N PHE A 48 11.87 -1.20 18.27
CA PHE A 48 10.72 -0.40 17.87
C PHE A 48 9.86 -0.07 19.08
N ASP A 49 9.69 1.21 19.37
CA ASP A 49 8.82 1.69 20.45
C ASP A 49 7.52 2.27 19.86
N GLU A 50 6.43 1.52 19.95
CA GLU A 50 5.10 1.92 19.46
C GLU A 50 4.60 3.24 20.04
N ARG A 51 5.09 3.67 21.22
CA ARG A 51 4.67 4.94 21.83
C ARG A 51 5.06 6.11 20.95
N TYR A 52 6.28 6.09 20.41
CA TYR A 52 6.76 7.14 19.49
C TYR A 52 6.04 7.13 18.16
N GLU A 53 5.81 5.95 17.59
CA GLU A 53 5.04 5.81 16.35
C GLU A 53 3.63 6.37 16.51
N ASN A 54 2.93 5.94 17.55
CA ASN A 54 1.60 6.43 17.86
C ASN A 54 1.58 7.95 18.13
N TYR A 55 2.61 8.48 18.76
CA TYR A 55 2.73 9.92 18.99
C TYR A 55 2.95 10.69 17.67
N SER A 56 3.78 10.17 16.79
CA SER A 56 3.99 10.74 15.46
C SER A 56 2.70 10.79 14.66
N VAL A 57 1.93 9.70 14.64
CA VAL A 57 0.62 9.64 13.99
C VAL A 57 -0.37 10.63 14.60
N ASP A 58 -0.45 10.72 15.93
CA ASP A 58 -1.32 11.67 16.63
C ASP A 58 -0.98 13.13 16.26
N LEU A 59 0.33 13.47 16.18
CA LEU A 59 0.80 14.79 15.76
C LEU A 59 0.43 15.09 14.31
N ASP A 60 0.65 14.15 13.41
CA ASP A 60 0.35 14.32 11.98
C ASP A 60 -1.15 14.51 11.76
N VAL A 61 -1.99 13.74 12.44
CA VAL A 61 -3.45 13.90 12.36
C VAL A 61 -3.90 15.27 12.86
N VAL A 62 -3.41 15.71 14.02
CA VAL A 62 -3.81 17.00 14.58
C VAL A 62 -3.27 18.18 13.75
N SER A 63 -2.04 18.08 13.24
CA SER A 63 -1.43 19.07 12.35
C SER A 63 -2.20 19.20 11.04
N SER A 64 -2.55 18.07 10.40
CA SER A 64 -3.35 18.04 9.19
C SER A 64 -4.75 18.62 9.40
N LEU A 65 -5.41 18.27 10.51
CA LEU A 65 -6.71 18.86 10.87
C LEU A 65 -6.62 20.39 11.04
N MET A 66 -5.51 20.87 11.60
CA MET A 66 -5.30 22.32 11.78
C MET A 66 -5.04 23.03 10.44
N GLU A 67 -4.34 22.39 9.51
CA GLU A 67 -4.07 22.92 8.17
C GLU A 67 -5.37 23.20 7.40
N PHE A 68 -6.36 22.29 7.47
CA PHE A 68 -7.64 22.40 6.79
C PHE A 68 -8.70 23.17 7.60
N ALA A 69 -8.46 23.50 8.87
CA ALA A 69 -9.40 24.23 9.68
C ALA A 69 -9.38 25.73 9.35
N ASP A 70 -10.57 26.35 9.35
CA ASP A 70 -10.66 27.81 9.27
C ASP A 70 -9.91 28.47 10.44
N LYS A 71 -8.91 29.28 10.13
CA LYS A 71 -8.05 29.98 11.12
C LYS A 71 -8.81 30.92 12.05
N GLN A 72 -10.01 31.36 11.67
CA GLN A 72 -10.87 32.17 12.52
C GLN A 72 -11.79 31.32 13.40
N SER A 73 -11.86 30.01 13.18
CA SER A 73 -12.72 29.12 13.94
C SER A 73 -12.16 28.80 15.35
N PRO A 74 -13.03 28.59 16.34
CA PRO A 74 -12.60 28.08 17.64
C PRO A 74 -11.88 26.72 17.54
N ARG A 75 -12.22 25.90 16.55
CA ARG A 75 -11.60 24.58 16.32
C ARG A 75 -10.12 24.71 16.01
N TYR A 76 -9.74 25.63 15.13
CA TYR A 76 -8.34 25.91 14.84
C TYR A 76 -7.52 26.17 16.11
N TRP A 77 -8.00 27.06 16.95
CA TRP A 77 -7.29 27.43 18.18
C TRP A 77 -7.27 26.33 19.24
N GLN A 78 -8.28 25.46 19.26
CA GLN A 78 -8.28 24.29 20.13
C GLN A 78 -7.18 23.29 19.69
N LEU A 79 -7.04 23.06 18.37
CA LEU A 79 -6.00 22.21 17.80
C LEU A 79 -4.60 22.79 18.06
N ALA A 80 -4.40 24.07 17.75
CA ALA A 80 -3.13 24.77 17.98
C ALA A 80 -2.69 24.70 19.46
N LYS A 81 -3.64 24.92 20.38
CA LYS A 81 -3.36 24.85 21.83
C LYS A 81 -3.04 23.41 22.29
N ALA A 82 -3.68 22.40 21.69
CA ALA A 82 -3.40 21.02 22.00
C ALA A 82 -2.00 20.62 21.50
N LEU A 83 -1.63 21.00 20.27
CA LEU A 83 -0.28 20.80 19.73
C LEU A 83 0.78 21.46 20.59
N GLN A 84 0.60 22.72 20.95
CA GLN A 84 1.55 23.43 21.80
C GLN A 84 1.74 22.75 23.16
N ARG A 85 0.65 22.29 23.79
CA ARG A 85 0.72 21.57 25.06
C ARG A 85 1.45 20.23 24.91
N SER A 86 1.19 19.53 23.82
CA SER A 86 1.83 18.26 23.51
C SER A 86 3.33 18.44 23.33
N LEU A 87 3.75 19.39 22.49
CA LEU A 87 5.16 19.68 22.26
C LEU A 87 5.88 20.15 23.53
N ASN A 88 5.21 20.91 24.38
CA ASN A 88 5.78 21.34 25.68
C ASN A 88 5.89 20.20 26.69
N ALA A 89 5.10 19.15 26.56
CA ALA A 89 5.15 17.98 27.43
C ALA A 89 6.19 16.95 26.97
N TYR A 90 6.60 17.00 25.71
CA TYR A 90 7.59 16.09 25.12
C TYR A 90 9.01 16.51 25.48
N ASP A 91 9.82 15.57 25.97
CA ASP A 91 11.27 15.71 26.15
C ASP A 91 11.96 14.50 25.50
N GLU A 92 12.74 14.73 24.45
CA GLU A 92 13.46 13.68 23.72
C GLU A 92 14.41 12.85 24.59
N ARG A 93 14.86 13.40 25.71
CA ARG A 93 15.74 12.73 26.67
C ARG A 93 15.00 11.92 27.74
N ASN A 94 13.67 12.03 27.77
CA ASN A 94 12.81 11.31 28.70
C ASN A 94 11.72 10.53 27.94
N PRO A 95 11.92 9.23 27.66
CA PRO A 95 10.94 8.41 26.94
C PRO A 95 9.54 8.38 27.55
N GLU A 96 9.42 8.54 28.87
CA GLU A 96 8.13 8.55 29.56
C GLU A 96 7.30 9.82 29.27
N SER A 97 7.93 10.88 28.77
CA SER A 97 7.24 12.12 28.39
C SER A 97 6.29 11.95 27.20
N VAL A 98 6.48 10.93 26.38
CA VAL A 98 5.62 10.63 25.21
C VAL A 98 4.17 10.42 25.62
N GLU A 99 3.91 9.73 26.72
CA GLU A 99 2.54 9.49 27.21
C GLU A 99 1.86 10.80 27.63
N ALA A 100 2.57 11.68 28.30
CA ALA A 100 2.04 13.01 28.67
C ALA A 100 1.78 13.88 27.43
N ALA A 101 2.67 13.80 26.45
CA ALA A 101 2.53 14.51 25.18
C ALA A 101 1.30 14.02 24.38
N ARG A 102 1.07 12.71 24.29
CA ARG A 102 -0.11 12.11 23.69
C ARG A 102 -1.40 12.46 24.43
N ALA A 103 -1.37 12.42 25.76
CA ALA A 103 -2.52 12.79 26.57
C ALA A 103 -3.00 14.23 26.31
N ALA A 104 -2.08 15.15 25.97
CA ALA A 104 -2.44 16.53 25.62
C ALA A 104 -3.23 16.64 24.29
N LEU A 105 -3.09 15.66 23.38
CA LEU A 105 -3.81 15.58 22.11
C LEU A 105 -5.15 14.84 22.24
N ALA A 106 -5.29 13.94 23.20
CA ALA A 106 -6.44 13.04 23.31
C ALA A 106 -7.79 13.78 23.29
N GLY A 107 -7.90 14.93 23.95
CA GLY A 107 -9.14 15.70 24.02
C GLY A 107 -9.63 16.29 22.68
N VAL A 108 -8.72 16.56 21.74
CA VAL A 108 -9.09 17.04 20.39
C VAL A 108 -9.30 15.89 19.42
N LEU A 109 -8.59 14.77 19.60
CA LEU A 109 -8.75 13.57 18.80
C LEU A 109 -10.06 12.83 19.12
N ALA A 110 -10.48 12.79 20.37
CA ALA A 110 -11.72 12.13 20.80
C ALA A 110 -13.01 12.86 20.41
N LYS A 111 -12.92 14.07 19.82
CA LYS A 111 -14.13 14.78 19.42
C LYS A 111 -14.78 14.13 18.21
N PRO A 112 -16.09 13.82 18.28
CA PRO A 112 -16.80 13.25 17.14
C PRO A 112 -16.86 14.26 15.98
N ALA A 113 -16.98 13.73 14.78
CA ALA A 113 -17.30 14.52 13.60
C ALA A 113 -18.68 15.19 13.73
N ASN A 114 -18.92 16.22 12.95
CA ASN A 114 -20.25 16.85 12.86
C ASN A 114 -21.29 15.84 12.36
N ALA A 115 -22.55 16.01 12.77
CA ALA A 115 -23.65 15.14 12.34
C ALA A 115 -23.85 15.10 10.81
N SER A 116 -23.41 16.14 10.11
CA SER A 116 -23.44 16.26 8.64
C SER A 116 -22.19 15.73 7.96
N ALA A 117 -21.19 15.22 8.70
CA ALA A 117 -19.99 14.67 8.10
C ALA A 117 -20.30 13.40 7.32
N MET A 118 -19.62 13.24 6.18
CA MET A 118 -19.72 12.02 5.38
C MET A 118 -19.07 10.84 6.10
N ASN A 119 -19.66 9.66 5.91
CA ASN A 119 -19.02 8.43 6.29
C ASN A 119 -17.94 8.06 5.27
N VAL A 120 -16.75 7.73 5.74
CA VAL A 120 -15.64 7.28 4.89
C VAL A 120 -15.35 5.81 5.22
N SER A 121 -15.32 5.00 4.17
CA SER A 121 -14.83 3.61 4.28
C SER A 121 -13.42 3.56 3.72
N ALA A 122 -12.46 3.13 4.51
CA ALA A 122 -11.09 2.93 4.10
C ALA A 122 -10.83 1.44 3.86
N ILE A 123 -10.17 1.11 2.74
CA ILE A 123 -9.73 -0.24 2.42
C ILE A 123 -8.29 -0.19 1.93
N GLY A 124 -7.46 -1.10 2.42
CA GLY A 124 -6.08 -1.23 1.96
C GLY A 124 -6.03 -1.69 0.50
N HIS A 125 -5.11 -1.12 -0.25
CA HIS A 125 -4.80 -1.51 -1.63
C HIS A 125 -3.35 -1.16 -1.94
N ALA A 126 -2.72 -1.94 -2.81
CA ALA A 126 -1.43 -1.59 -3.41
C ALA A 126 -1.52 -1.83 -4.91
N HIS A 127 -1.48 -0.75 -5.69
CA HIS A 127 -1.31 -0.85 -7.13
C HIS A 127 0.07 -1.40 -7.45
N ILE A 128 0.12 -2.49 -8.23
CA ILE A 128 1.37 -3.13 -8.66
C ILE A 128 1.31 -3.33 -10.16
N ASP A 129 2.11 -2.56 -10.89
CA ASP A 129 2.30 -2.82 -12.32
C ASP A 129 2.83 -4.22 -12.54
N SER A 130 2.22 -4.96 -13.47
CA SER A 130 2.67 -6.31 -13.84
C SER A 130 4.05 -6.31 -14.49
N ALA A 131 4.44 -5.19 -15.10
CA ALA A 131 5.80 -4.79 -15.45
C ALA A 131 5.80 -3.27 -15.65
N TRP A 132 6.91 -2.60 -15.34
CA TRP A 132 7.09 -1.16 -15.58
C TRP A 132 8.56 -0.86 -15.83
N LEU A 133 9.20 -0.02 -14.98
CA LEU A 133 10.66 0.17 -14.97
C LEU A 133 11.38 -1.02 -14.29
N TRP A 134 10.70 -2.12 -14.15
CA TRP A 134 11.21 -3.40 -13.64
C TRP A 134 10.61 -4.57 -14.44
N PRO A 135 11.31 -5.70 -14.50
CA PRO A 135 10.84 -6.89 -15.21
C PRO A 135 9.76 -7.65 -14.43
N VAL A 136 9.00 -8.49 -15.15
CA VAL A 136 7.95 -9.35 -14.57
C VAL A 136 8.44 -10.19 -13.38
N ARG A 137 9.69 -10.67 -13.41
CA ARG A 137 10.26 -11.44 -12.29
C ARG A 137 10.26 -10.64 -10.97
N GLU A 138 10.45 -9.31 -11.03
CA GLU A 138 10.38 -8.46 -9.85
C GLU A 138 8.93 -8.26 -9.39
N THR A 139 7.98 -8.19 -10.31
CA THR A 139 6.55 -8.13 -9.96
C THR A 139 6.12 -9.37 -9.19
N ARG A 140 6.53 -10.58 -9.63
CA ARG A 140 6.25 -11.83 -8.90
C ARG A 140 6.70 -11.74 -7.45
N ARG A 141 7.89 -11.20 -7.21
CA ARG A 141 8.46 -10.98 -5.86
C ARG A 141 7.72 -9.91 -5.07
N LYS A 142 7.38 -8.78 -5.72
CA LYS A 142 6.57 -7.71 -5.10
C LYS A 142 5.21 -8.21 -4.63
N VAL A 143 4.53 -8.99 -5.46
CA VAL A 143 3.22 -9.58 -5.12
C VAL A 143 3.33 -10.44 -3.86
N ALA A 144 4.33 -11.32 -3.77
CA ALA A 144 4.54 -12.16 -2.60
C ALA A 144 4.78 -11.34 -1.33
N ARG A 145 5.64 -10.32 -1.39
CA ARG A 145 5.90 -9.40 -0.26
C ARG A 145 4.65 -8.64 0.15
N THR A 146 3.93 -8.08 -0.82
CA THR A 146 2.71 -7.31 -0.57
C THR A 146 1.63 -8.14 0.10
N VAL A 147 1.37 -9.34 -0.43
CA VAL A 147 0.36 -10.24 0.15
C VAL A 147 0.79 -10.70 1.55
N SER A 148 2.07 -11.01 1.76
CA SER A 148 2.59 -11.37 3.08
C SER A 148 2.38 -10.26 4.11
N ASN A 149 2.65 -9.00 3.72
CA ASN A 149 2.42 -7.84 4.58
C ASN A 149 0.93 -7.63 4.87
N ALA A 150 0.07 -7.71 3.85
CA ALA A 150 -1.37 -7.59 4.04
C ALA A 150 -1.92 -8.67 5.00
N LEU A 151 -1.42 -9.90 4.89
CA LEU A 151 -1.80 -10.98 5.79
C LEU A 151 -1.30 -10.74 7.22
N ALA A 152 -0.09 -10.21 7.40
CA ALA A 152 0.44 -9.85 8.71
C ALA A 152 -0.38 -8.72 9.36
N LEU A 153 -0.78 -7.70 8.59
CA LEU A 153 -1.68 -6.65 9.06
C LEU A 153 -3.05 -7.21 9.45
N MET A 154 -3.61 -8.16 8.70
CA MET A 154 -4.84 -8.84 9.05
C MET A 154 -4.71 -9.69 10.32
N ASP A 155 -3.54 -10.25 10.57
CA ASP A 155 -3.29 -11.02 11.79
C ASP A 155 -3.21 -10.09 13.02
N ALA A 156 -2.70 -8.87 12.85
CA ALA A 156 -2.57 -7.87 13.91
C ALA A 156 -3.86 -7.08 14.15
N ASP A 157 -4.61 -6.76 13.10
CA ASP A 157 -5.84 -5.95 13.16
C ASP A 157 -7.03 -6.72 12.55
N PRO A 158 -8.03 -7.10 13.36
CA PRO A 158 -9.21 -7.84 12.89
C PRO A 158 -10.10 -7.04 11.94
N ASP A 159 -10.05 -5.71 11.98
CA ASP A 159 -10.87 -4.83 11.13
C ASP A 159 -10.19 -4.49 9.81
N PHE A 160 -8.89 -4.76 9.68
CA PHE A 160 -8.14 -4.47 8.45
C PHE A 160 -8.66 -5.30 7.28
N LYS A 161 -8.99 -4.61 6.17
CA LYS A 161 -9.40 -5.18 4.90
C LYS A 161 -8.47 -4.74 3.78
N TYR A 162 -8.24 -5.62 2.83
CA TYR A 162 -7.35 -5.36 1.71
C TYR A 162 -8.01 -5.80 0.40
N ALA A 163 -8.00 -4.91 -0.60
CA ALA A 163 -8.46 -5.20 -1.95
C ALA A 163 -7.28 -5.45 -2.87
N MET A 164 -7.37 -6.44 -3.74
CA MET A 164 -6.35 -6.75 -4.74
C MET A 164 -7.00 -7.11 -6.07
N SER A 165 -6.51 -6.54 -7.14
CA SER A 165 -6.90 -6.78 -8.54
C SER A 165 -5.96 -7.77 -9.23
N SER A 166 -6.15 -7.94 -10.54
CA SER A 166 -5.23 -8.66 -11.45
C SER A 166 -5.09 -10.15 -11.19
N ALA A 167 -5.92 -10.96 -11.87
CA ALA A 167 -5.89 -12.42 -11.75
C ALA A 167 -4.49 -13.02 -11.96
N GLN A 168 -3.67 -12.44 -12.85
CA GLN A 168 -2.29 -12.85 -13.09
C GLN A 168 -1.42 -12.81 -11.83
N GLN A 169 -1.62 -11.81 -10.96
CA GLN A 169 -0.85 -11.69 -9.73
C GLN A 169 -1.21 -12.80 -8.74
N TYR A 170 -2.47 -13.18 -8.67
CA TYR A 170 -2.91 -14.34 -7.89
C TYR A 170 -2.36 -15.65 -8.47
N ALA A 171 -2.33 -15.79 -9.80
CA ALA A 171 -1.78 -16.99 -10.45
C ALA A 171 -0.28 -17.14 -10.17
N TRP A 172 0.49 -16.07 -10.20
CA TRP A 172 1.90 -16.12 -9.79
C TRP A 172 2.07 -16.50 -8.32
N LEU A 173 1.23 -15.97 -7.45
CA LEU A 173 1.29 -16.32 -6.04
C LEU A 173 0.93 -17.79 -5.79
N GLU A 174 -0.06 -18.30 -6.50
CA GLU A 174 -0.47 -19.73 -6.44
C GLU A 174 0.67 -20.66 -6.89
N GLU A 175 1.36 -20.28 -7.98
CA GLU A 175 2.47 -21.03 -8.55
C GLU A 175 3.72 -20.99 -7.66
N ASP A 176 4.15 -19.79 -7.23
CA ASP A 176 5.45 -19.58 -6.58
C ASP A 176 5.40 -19.77 -5.06
N HIS A 177 4.25 -19.43 -4.44
CA HIS A 177 4.10 -19.36 -2.98
C HIS A 177 2.75 -19.95 -2.52
N PRO A 178 2.53 -21.26 -2.72
CA PRO A 178 1.25 -21.91 -2.44
C PRO A 178 0.80 -21.79 -0.98
N ASP A 179 1.73 -21.68 -0.03
CA ASP A 179 1.40 -21.50 1.38
C ASP A 179 0.84 -20.10 1.67
N ILE A 180 1.39 -19.06 1.05
CA ILE A 180 0.86 -17.69 1.13
C ILE A 180 -0.51 -17.64 0.47
N PHE A 181 -0.65 -18.23 -0.72
CA PHE A 181 -1.92 -18.32 -1.45
C PHE A 181 -3.02 -19.00 -0.62
N LYS A 182 -2.69 -20.11 0.06
CA LYS A 182 -3.63 -20.80 0.95
C LYS A 182 -4.06 -19.95 2.15
N ARG A 183 -3.14 -19.19 2.76
CA ARG A 183 -3.46 -18.25 3.83
C ARG A 183 -4.37 -17.13 3.33
N MET A 184 -4.06 -16.58 2.16
CA MET A 184 -4.86 -15.54 1.50
C MET A 184 -6.29 -16.03 1.21
N LYS A 185 -6.46 -17.26 0.69
CA LYS A 185 -7.81 -17.84 0.44
C LYS A 185 -8.67 -17.87 1.71
N ARG A 186 -8.10 -18.20 2.86
CA ARG A 186 -8.85 -18.14 4.13
C ARG A 186 -9.33 -16.71 4.44
N ARG A 187 -8.50 -15.70 4.18
CA ARG A 187 -8.89 -14.30 4.37
C ARG A 187 -9.93 -13.83 3.34
N ILE A 188 -9.96 -14.42 2.15
CA ILE A 188 -11.04 -14.22 1.16
C ILE A 188 -12.36 -14.80 1.69
N GLU A 189 -12.35 -16.01 2.22
CA GLU A 189 -13.51 -16.65 2.82
C GLU A 189 -14.08 -15.86 4.02
N GLU A 190 -13.20 -15.22 4.81
CA GLU A 190 -13.57 -14.32 5.90
C GLU A 190 -14.10 -12.94 5.40
N GLY A 191 -14.01 -12.63 4.11
CA GLY A 191 -14.40 -11.34 3.55
C GLY A 191 -13.45 -10.18 3.89
N ARG A 192 -12.21 -10.50 4.26
CA ARG A 192 -11.17 -9.51 4.64
C ARG A 192 -10.17 -9.25 3.54
N PHE A 193 -9.78 -10.26 2.77
CA PHE A 193 -9.02 -10.10 1.53
C PHE A 193 -10.02 -10.14 0.37
N ILE A 194 -10.11 -9.06 -0.41
CA ILE A 194 -11.20 -8.82 -1.36
C ILE A 194 -10.65 -8.81 -2.77
N PRO A 195 -10.84 -9.89 -3.54
CA PRO A 195 -10.55 -9.88 -4.98
C PRO A 195 -11.47 -8.90 -5.71
N VAL A 196 -10.89 -7.96 -6.46
CA VAL A 196 -11.63 -6.92 -7.19
C VAL A 196 -11.24 -6.88 -8.67
N GLY A 197 -12.01 -6.17 -9.48
CA GLY A 197 -11.69 -5.78 -10.85
C GLY A 197 -11.96 -6.82 -11.93
N GLY A 198 -11.84 -8.09 -11.67
CA GLY A 198 -12.19 -9.15 -12.63
C GLY A 198 -11.37 -9.23 -13.92
N MET A 199 -10.31 -8.43 -14.08
CA MET A 199 -9.41 -8.47 -15.23
C MET A 199 -8.24 -9.43 -14.99
N TRP A 200 -7.64 -9.89 -16.09
CA TRP A 200 -6.41 -10.70 -16.03
C TRP A 200 -5.23 -9.89 -15.51
N VAL A 201 -5.01 -8.70 -16.07
CA VAL A 201 -4.11 -7.66 -15.55
C VAL A 201 -4.84 -6.32 -15.54
N GLU A 202 -4.34 -5.33 -14.84
CA GLU A 202 -4.71 -3.92 -15.03
C GLU A 202 -4.09 -3.46 -16.35
N ALA A 203 -4.82 -3.66 -17.45
CA ALA A 203 -4.32 -3.39 -18.79
C ALA A 203 -4.36 -1.89 -19.11
N ASP A 204 -3.46 -1.45 -20.00
CA ASP A 204 -3.59 -0.13 -20.62
C ASP A 204 -4.99 0.04 -21.24
N GLY A 205 -5.60 1.18 -21.02
CA GLY A 205 -6.96 1.46 -21.47
C GLY A 205 -7.07 2.03 -22.89
N MET A 206 -5.93 2.40 -23.51
CA MET A 206 -5.90 3.10 -24.79
C MET A 206 -5.35 2.25 -25.93
N LEU A 207 -4.29 1.47 -25.68
CA LEU A 207 -3.55 0.74 -26.72
C LEU A 207 -4.17 -0.60 -27.12
N PRO A 208 -4.73 -1.41 -26.21
CA PRO A 208 -5.26 -2.72 -26.56
C PRO A 208 -6.49 -2.63 -27.48
N ALA A 209 -6.60 -3.57 -28.42
CA ALA A 209 -7.81 -3.74 -29.22
C ALA A 209 -8.99 -4.20 -28.34
N GLY A 210 -10.22 -3.92 -28.76
CA GLY A 210 -11.43 -4.30 -28.00
C GLY A 210 -11.50 -5.79 -27.68
N GLU A 211 -11.12 -6.67 -28.60
CA GLU A 211 -11.04 -8.12 -28.35
C GLU A 211 -10.06 -8.46 -27.22
N SER A 212 -8.93 -7.76 -27.13
CA SER A 212 -7.97 -7.96 -26.04
C SER A 212 -8.56 -7.55 -24.68
N LEU A 213 -9.30 -6.45 -24.65
CA LEU A 213 -9.99 -5.98 -23.44
C LEU A 213 -11.09 -6.97 -23.00
N ILE A 214 -11.85 -7.51 -23.94
CA ILE A 214 -12.84 -8.56 -23.66
C ILE A 214 -12.16 -9.77 -23.03
N ARG A 215 -11.01 -10.21 -23.56
CA ARG A 215 -10.25 -11.35 -23.01
C ARG A 215 -9.68 -11.06 -21.63
N GLN A 216 -9.24 -9.84 -21.35
CA GLN A 216 -8.83 -9.46 -20.00
C GLN A 216 -9.93 -9.78 -18.96
N ILE A 217 -11.17 -9.39 -19.29
CA ILE A 217 -12.31 -9.63 -18.40
C ILE A 217 -12.70 -11.12 -18.39
N ALA A 218 -12.75 -11.75 -19.55
CA ALA A 218 -13.17 -13.16 -19.66
C ALA A 218 -12.23 -14.11 -18.91
N TYR A 219 -10.91 -13.97 -19.12
CA TYR A 219 -9.91 -14.82 -18.46
C TYR A 219 -9.78 -14.47 -16.96
N GLY A 220 -9.80 -13.18 -16.63
CA GLY A 220 -9.71 -12.75 -15.24
C GLY A 220 -10.90 -13.28 -14.42
N ARG A 221 -12.14 -13.05 -14.87
CA ARG A 221 -13.34 -13.56 -14.17
C ARG A 221 -13.35 -15.08 -14.07
N LYS A 222 -12.92 -15.79 -15.13
CA LYS A 222 -12.79 -17.24 -15.09
C LYS A 222 -11.86 -17.68 -13.97
N TYR A 223 -10.66 -17.11 -13.90
CA TYR A 223 -9.68 -17.43 -12.85
C TYR A 223 -10.25 -17.14 -11.45
N PHE A 224 -10.81 -15.96 -11.21
CA PHE A 224 -11.38 -15.61 -9.91
C PHE A 224 -12.47 -16.59 -9.49
N LYS A 225 -13.32 -17.01 -10.42
CA LYS A 225 -14.36 -17.99 -10.13
C LYS A 225 -13.80 -19.39 -9.83
N GLU A 226 -12.90 -19.88 -10.66
CA GLU A 226 -12.39 -21.26 -10.58
C GLU A 226 -11.41 -21.45 -9.41
N HIS A 227 -10.53 -20.46 -9.14
CA HIS A 227 -9.47 -20.58 -8.13
C HIS A 227 -9.83 -19.95 -6.78
N LEU A 228 -10.63 -18.88 -6.77
CA LEU A 228 -10.98 -18.14 -5.55
C LEU A 228 -12.45 -18.26 -5.16
N GLY A 229 -13.32 -18.79 -6.02
CA GLY A 229 -14.76 -18.87 -5.76
C GLY A 229 -15.48 -17.51 -5.77
N VAL A 230 -14.87 -16.46 -6.36
CA VAL A 230 -15.37 -15.09 -6.34
C VAL A 230 -15.73 -14.63 -7.75
N GLU A 231 -16.83 -13.89 -7.89
CA GLU A 231 -17.22 -13.22 -9.11
C GLU A 231 -17.18 -11.70 -8.93
N PRO A 232 -16.07 -11.02 -9.26
CA PRO A 232 -16.00 -9.56 -9.20
C PRO A 232 -17.03 -8.91 -10.11
N LYS A 233 -17.71 -7.87 -9.60
CA LYS A 233 -18.83 -7.20 -10.30
C LYS A 233 -18.42 -5.92 -11.01
N GLY A 234 -17.19 -5.47 -10.84
CA GLY A 234 -16.70 -4.21 -11.39
C GLY A 234 -15.32 -4.37 -12.02
N VAL A 235 -14.84 -3.28 -12.62
CA VAL A 235 -13.48 -3.14 -13.09
C VAL A 235 -12.68 -2.31 -12.07
N TRP A 236 -11.44 -2.66 -11.88
CA TRP A 236 -10.51 -1.96 -10.99
C TRP A 236 -9.27 -1.58 -11.78
N LEU A 237 -9.13 -0.30 -12.12
CA LEU A 237 -8.06 0.22 -12.97
C LEU A 237 -7.66 1.62 -12.48
N PRO A 238 -6.97 1.71 -11.34
CA PRO A 238 -6.72 2.98 -10.66
C PRO A 238 -5.69 3.87 -11.39
N ASP A 239 -4.77 3.28 -12.16
CA ASP A 239 -3.71 3.99 -12.86
C ASP A 239 -3.93 3.97 -14.37
N SER A 240 -5.10 4.44 -14.81
CA SER A 240 -5.43 4.54 -16.24
C SER A 240 -5.22 5.96 -16.76
N PHE A 241 -4.50 6.09 -17.86
CA PHE A 241 -4.24 7.37 -18.54
C PHE A 241 -5.26 7.68 -19.62
N GLY A 242 -6.32 6.92 -19.73
CA GLY A 242 -7.41 7.10 -20.66
C GLY A 242 -8.07 5.79 -21.06
N TYR A 243 -9.20 5.91 -21.75
CA TYR A 243 -10.01 4.78 -22.22
C TYR A 243 -10.40 4.96 -23.67
N THR A 244 -10.24 3.94 -24.49
CA THR A 244 -10.71 3.96 -25.88
C THR A 244 -12.23 3.85 -25.94
N GLY A 245 -12.81 4.21 -27.11
CA GLY A 245 -14.23 3.97 -27.38
C GLY A 245 -14.62 2.47 -27.44
N ALA A 246 -13.64 1.56 -27.49
CA ALA A 246 -13.85 0.11 -27.39
C ALA A 246 -13.93 -0.40 -25.94
N TRP A 247 -13.71 0.46 -24.98
CA TRP A 247 -13.80 0.14 -23.55
C TRP A 247 -15.23 0.29 -23.06
N PRO A 248 -15.69 -0.50 -22.21
CA PRO A 248 -16.18 -1.86 -22.30
C PRO A 248 -17.55 -1.88 -22.93
N GLN A 249 -17.66 -2.59 -23.98
CA GLN A 249 -18.98 -2.85 -24.54
C GLN A 249 -19.54 -4.17 -24.04
#